data_fe6a6fc399ed2c991f9b74fe2c4ba65a
#
_entry.id   fe6a6fc399ed2c991f9b74fe2c4ba65a
#
_cell.length_a   1.000
_cell.length_b   1.000
_cell.length_c   1.000
_cell.angle_alpha   90.00
_cell.angle_beta   90.00
_cell.angle_gamma   90.00
#
_symmetry.space_group_name_H-M   'P 1'
#
loop_
_entity.id
_entity.type
_entity.pdbx_description
1 polymer ?
#
loop_
_entity_poly.entity_id
_entity_poly.type
_entity_poly.pdbx_seq_one_letter_code
_entity_poly.pdbx_strand_id
1 'polypeptide(L)'
;RGFDLRRLLPFVIGGLFGIPLGVALLPRLDMDWFKTILGILLVIWCPAMLLAKNLPKIAAGGRAADAAVGMAGGVLGGIGGFTGTLPTLWCTLRGFDKDAQRAIIQNFNLSMLLVTMGTYLASGIVTRAMLPMFAIVAAAMLVPVLLGAKLYIGISEARFRQIVLGLLTASGVALLASAVPRLLERMA
;
A
#
# COMPACT_ATOMS: atom_id res chain seq x y z
N ARG A 1 10.05 14.44 17.49
CA ARG A 1 10.08 12.97 17.70
C ARG A 1 10.60 12.36 16.43
N GLY A 2 11.84 11.81 16.51
CA GLY A 2 12.67 11.53 15.35
C GLY A 2 12.14 10.37 14.51
N PHE A 3 12.30 10.54 13.22
CA PHE A 3 12.19 9.53 12.21
C PHE A 3 13.14 8.34 12.54
N ASP A 4 12.57 7.16 12.81
CA ASP A 4 13.35 5.97 13.19
C ASP A 4 13.72 5.16 11.95
N LEU A 5 14.85 5.50 11.34
CA LEU A 5 15.43 4.78 10.20
C LEU A 5 15.59 3.28 10.47
N ARG A 6 15.87 2.90 11.73
CA ARG A 6 16.08 1.48 12.08
C ARG A 6 14.81 0.65 11.93
N ARG A 7 13.64 1.27 12.09
CA ARG A 7 12.35 0.62 11.88
C ARG A 7 11.94 0.59 10.42
N LEU A 8 12.29 1.63 9.65
CA LEU A 8 11.97 1.71 8.23
C LEU A 8 12.83 0.78 7.38
N LEU A 9 14.12 0.69 7.68
CA LEU A 9 15.11 0.01 6.86
C LEU A 9 14.74 -1.44 6.49
N PRO A 10 14.25 -2.30 7.40
CA PRO A 10 13.81 -3.64 7.04
C PRO A 10 12.71 -3.65 5.98
N PHE A 11 11.70 -2.77 6.10
CA PHE A 11 10.63 -2.66 5.10
C PHE A 11 11.16 -2.26 3.73
N VAL A 12 12.05 -1.26 3.68
CA VAL A 12 12.65 -0.77 2.43
C VAL A 12 13.50 -1.86 1.77
N ILE A 13 14.36 -2.52 2.52
CA ILE A 13 15.19 -3.62 1.99
C ILE A 13 14.29 -4.72 1.42
N GLY A 14 13.29 -5.16 2.17
CA GLY A 14 12.33 -6.15 1.68
C GLY A 14 11.63 -5.67 0.40
N GLY A 15 11.15 -4.43 0.39
CA GLY A 15 10.45 -3.84 -0.75
C GLY A 15 11.31 -3.75 -2.01
N LEU A 16 12.61 -3.45 -1.89
CA LEU A 16 13.56 -3.41 -3.00
C LEU A 16 13.67 -4.76 -3.72
N PHE A 17 13.65 -5.86 -2.96
CA PHE A 17 13.60 -7.21 -3.56
C PHE A 17 12.21 -7.57 -4.06
N GLY A 18 11.15 -7.04 -3.44
CA GLY A 18 9.78 -7.31 -3.81
C GLY A 18 9.38 -6.71 -5.16
N ILE A 19 9.79 -5.47 -5.47
CA ILE A 19 9.42 -4.78 -6.72
C ILE A 19 9.81 -5.59 -7.96
N PRO A 20 11.07 -6.03 -8.14
CA PRO A 20 11.45 -6.80 -9.33
C PRO A 20 10.66 -8.11 -9.45
N LEU A 21 10.39 -8.77 -8.32
CA LEU A 21 9.59 -9.99 -8.28
C LEU A 21 8.15 -9.70 -8.73
N GLY A 22 7.53 -8.60 -8.24
CA GLY A 22 6.20 -8.19 -8.65
C GLY A 22 6.11 -7.87 -10.14
N VAL A 23 7.06 -7.11 -10.65
CA VAL A 23 7.14 -6.78 -12.08
C VAL A 23 7.35 -8.04 -12.94
N ALA A 24 8.21 -8.97 -12.54
CA ALA A 24 8.42 -10.23 -13.25
C ALA A 24 7.20 -11.16 -13.20
N LEU A 25 6.42 -11.09 -12.12
CA LEU A 25 5.20 -11.89 -11.95
C LEU A 25 4.01 -11.32 -12.75
N LEU A 26 3.97 -10.00 -12.96
CA LEU A 26 2.86 -9.28 -13.59
C LEU A 26 2.39 -9.90 -14.93
N PRO A 27 3.28 -10.28 -15.88
CA PRO A 27 2.85 -10.86 -17.15
C PRO A 27 2.21 -12.26 -17.03
N ARG A 28 2.46 -12.95 -15.91
CA ARG A 28 1.98 -14.31 -15.65
C ARG A 28 0.75 -14.34 -14.74
N LEU A 29 0.38 -13.20 -14.19
CA LEU A 29 -0.66 -13.09 -13.16
C LEU A 29 -2.00 -12.78 -13.85
N ASP A 30 -3.01 -13.60 -13.57
CA ASP A 30 -4.38 -13.22 -13.91
C ASP A 30 -4.81 -12.08 -12.99
N MET A 31 -5.00 -10.91 -13.57
CA MET A 31 -5.30 -9.68 -12.83
C MET A 31 -6.66 -9.74 -12.12
N ASP A 32 -7.61 -10.50 -12.66
CA ASP A 32 -8.93 -10.61 -12.05
C ASP A 32 -8.88 -11.54 -10.82
N TRP A 33 -8.12 -12.63 -10.87
CA TRP A 33 -7.83 -13.45 -9.69
C TRP A 33 -7.07 -12.67 -8.61
N PHE A 34 -6.05 -11.91 -8.99
CA PHE A 34 -5.30 -11.08 -8.06
C PHE A 34 -6.20 -10.06 -7.34
N LYS A 35 -7.01 -9.31 -8.09
CA LYS A 35 -7.96 -8.34 -7.53
C LYS A 35 -8.97 -9.01 -6.61
N THR A 36 -9.44 -10.20 -6.96
CA THR A 36 -10.41 -10.94 -6.15
C THR A 36 -9.81 -11.37 -4.81
N ILE A 37 -8.62 -11.97 -4.81
CA ILE A 37 -7.93 -12.40 -3.58
C ILE A 37 -7.64 -11.19 -2.69
N LEU A 38 -7.10 -10.10 -3.25
CA LEU A 38 -6.81 -8.88 -2.49
C LEU A 38 -8.11 -8.24 -1.97
N GLY A 39 -9.15 -8.19 -2.79
CA GLY A 39 -10.46 -7.67 -2.39
C GLY A 39 -11.09 -8.45 -1.25
N ILE A 40 -11.09 -9.78 -1.31
CA ILE A 40 -11.57 -10.66 -0.22
C ILE A 40 -10.77 -10.39 1.07
N LEU A 41 -9.44 -10.33 0.98
CA LEU A 41 -8.58 -10.04 2.11
C LEU A 41 -8.97 -8.72 2.78
N LEU A 42 -9.14 -7.65 2.00
CA LEU A 42 -9.47 -6.33 2.53
C LEU A 42 -10.88 -6.26 3.12
N VAL A 43 -11.87 -6.86 2.44
CA VAL A 43 -13.28 -6.84 2.88
C VAL A 43 -13.51 -7.66 4.14
N ILE A 44 -12.77 -8.74 4.34
CA ILE A 44 -12.90 -9.54 5.55
C ILE A 44 -12.07 -8.94 6.70
N TRP A 45 -10.81 -8.63 6.43
CA TRP A 45 -9.85 -8.26 7.47
C TRP A 45 -10.06 -6.85 8.00
N CYS A 46 -10.30 -5.86 7.14
CA CYS A 46 -10.42 -4.48 7.60
C CYS A 46 -11.65 -4.25 8.49
N PRO A 47 -12.86 -4.75 8.18
CA PRO A 47 -14.00 -4.68 9.11
C PRO A 47 -13.76 -5.46 10.39
N ALA A 48 -13.16 -6.66 10.32
CA ALA A 48 -12.82 -7.42 11.53
C ALA A 48 -11.90 -6.60 12.45
N MET A 49 -10.92 -5.89 11.90
CA MET A 49 -10.06 -4.98 12.65
C MET A 49 -10.77 -3.74 13.17
N LEU A 50 -11.79 -3.23 12.47
CA LEU A 50 -12.61 -2.11 12.94
C LEU A 50 -13.47 -2.50 14.14
N LEU A 51 -14.04 -3.70 14.11
CA LEU A 51 -14.93 -4.22 15.17
C LEU A 51 -14.14 -4.71 16.40
N ALA A 52 -12.89 -5.10 16.23
CA ALA A 52 -12.04 -5.56 17.32
C ALA A 52 -11.68 -4.40 18.26
N LYS A 53 -12.27 -4.38 19.45
CA LYS A 53 -12.01 -3.38 20.50
C LYS A 53 -10.56 -3.47 21.01
N ASN A 54 -10.00 -4.67 21.08
CA ASN A 54 -8.63 -4.95 21.52
C ASN A 54 -7.95 -5.79 20.43
N LEU A 55 -7.18 -5.15 19.56
CA LEU A 55 -6.36 -5.89 18.61
C LEU A 55 -5.23 -6.59 19.35
N PRO A 56 -5.03 -7.90 19.12
CA PRO A 56 -3.85 -8.57 19.63
C PRO A 56 -2.61 -7.89 19.03
N LYS A 57 -1.80 -7.27 19.88
CA LYS A 57 -0.53 -6.71 19.45
C LYS A 57 0.43 -7.85 19.17
N ILE A 58 0.86 -7.98 17.93
CA ILE A 58 1.86 -8.95 17.53
C ILE A 58 3.24 -8.41 17.94
N ALA A 59 3.76 -8.91 19.06
CA ALA A 59 5.11 -8.60 19.51
C ALA A 59 6.18 -9.44 18.76
N ALA A 60 5.77 -10.57 18.17
CA ALA A 60 6.65 -11.51 17.49
C ALA A 60 7.06 -11.02 16.08
N GLY A 61 8.18 -11.56 15.58
CA GLY A 61 8.62 -11.39 14.19
C GLY A 61 9.78 -10.42 13.97
N GLY A 62 9.95 -9.41 14.79
CA GLY A 62 11.09 -8.49 14.73
C GLY A 62 11.34 -7.90 13.33
N ARG A 63 12.61 -7.62 13.03
CA ARG A 63 13.04 -7.04 11.75
C ARG A 63 12.84 -7.97 10.54
N ALA A 64 12.89 -9.29 10.76
CA ALA A 64 12.70 -10.26 9.68
C ALA A 64 11.26 -10.23 9.16
N ALA A 65 10.28 -10.17 10.05
CA ALA A 65 8.88 -10.03 9.66
C ALA A 65 8.61 -8.66 9.00
N ASP A 66 9.21 -7.58 9.50
CA ASP A 66 9.11 -6.26 8.90
C ASP A 66 9.66 -6.27 7.44
N ALA A 67 10.78 -6.98 7.21
CA ALA A 67 11.35 -7.15 5.87
C ALA A 67 10.46 -8.02 4.96
N ALA A 68 9.90 -9.10 5.49
CA ALA A 68 8.97 -9.96 4.74
C ALA A 68 7.70 -9.20 4.32
N VAL A 69 7.15 -8.39 5.22
CA VAL A 69 6.00 -7.52 4.90
C VAL A 69 6.38 -6.43 3.90
N GLY A 70 7.58 -5.85 4.04
CA GLY A 70 8.13 -4.91 3.06
C GLY A 70 8.27 -5.55 1.68
N MET A 71 8.77 -6.78 1.61
CA MET A 71 8.90 -7.54 0.36
C MET A 71 7.52 -7.83 -0.26
N ALA A 72 6.56 -8.28 0.52
CA ALA A 72 5.19 -8.48 0.04
C ALA A 72 4.56 -7.16 -0.44
N GLY A 73 4.76 -6.05 0.29
CA GLY A 73 4.35 -4.71 -0.14
C GLY A 73 5.03 -4.28 -1.45
N GLY A 74 6.32 -4.60 -1.61
CA GLY A 74 7.06 -4.36 -2.86
C GLY A 74 6.53 -5.17 -4.02
N VAL A 75 6.21 -6.46 -3.83
CA VAL A 75 5.57 -7.31 -4.85
C VAL A 75 4.23 -6.72 -5.28
N LEU A 76 3.36 -6.37 -4.33
CA LEU A 76 2.07 -5.74 -4.62
C LEU A 76 2.25 -4.39 -5.32
N GLY A 77 3.30 -3.64 -4.97
CA GLY A 77 3.69 -2.41 -5.63
C GLY A 77 4.09 -2.61 -7.08
N GLY A 78 4.91 -3.63 -7.36
CA GLY A 78 5.35 -3.99 -8.70
C GLY A 78 4.21 -4.51 -9.59
N ILE A 79 3.20 -5.16 -9.01
CA ILE A 79 2.03 -5.67 -9.73
C ILE A 79 1.03 -4.56 -10.05
N GLY A 80 0.70 -3.69 -9.10
CA GLY A 80 -0.41 -2.75 -9.29
C GLY A 80 -0.34 -1.47 -8.45
N GLY A 81 0.84 -1.12 -7.90
CA GLY A 81 1.01 0.10 -7.09
C GLY A 81 0.49 0.01 -5.65
N PHE A 82 0.12 -1.17 -5.16
CA PHE A 82 -0.44 -1.38 -3.82
C PHE A 82 0.64 -1.51 -2.72
N THR A 83 1.70 -0.71 -2.79
CA THR A 83 2.86 -0.79 -1.90
C THR A 83 2.51 -0.68 -0.43
N GLY A 84 1.62 0.24 -0.08
CA GLY A 84 1.30 0.59 1.31
C GLY A 84 0.33 -0.35 2.02
N THR A 85 -0.39 -1.22 1.31
CA THR A 85 -1.51 -1.99 1.88
C THR A 85 -1.07 -2.92 3.00
N LEU A 86 -0.11 -3.82 2.72
CA LEU A 86 0.40 -4.77 3.72
C LEU A 86 1.22 -4.10 4.83
N PRO A 87 2.13 -3.16 4.55
CA PRO A 87 2.81 -2.40 5.61
C PRO A 87 1.86 -1.66 6.54
N THR A 88 0.77 -1.05 6.02
CA THR A 88 -0.24 -0.39 6.84
C THR A 88 -0.91 -1.37 7.79
N LEU A 89 -1.36 -2.50 7.25
CA LEU A 89 -1.98 -3.56 8.04
C LEU A 89 -1.03 -4.07 9.14
N TRP A 90 0.21 -4.36 8.78
CA TRP A 90 1.23 -4.84 9.69
C TRP A 90 1.56 -3.85 10.81
N CYS A 91 1.78 -2.58 10.48
CA CYS A 91 2.03 -1.52 11.48
C CYS A 91 0.87 -1.39 12.47
N THR A 92 -0.37 -1.56 11.99
CA THR A 92 -1.57 -1.57 12.85
C THR A 92 -1.56 -2.76 13.80
N LEU A 93 -1.24 -3.97 13.31
CA LEU A 93 -1.12 -5.19 14.13
C LEU A 93 0.03 -5.10 15.14
N ARG A 94 1.13 -4.45 14.78
CA ARG A 94 2.26 -4.18 15.68
C ARG A 94 1.93 -3.14 16.76
N GLY A 95 0.77 -2.48 16.65
CA GLY A 95 0.33 -1.46 17.60
C GLY A 95 1.22 -0.21 17.59
N PHE A 96 1.79 0.14 16.45
CA PHE A 96 2.54 1.39 16.30
C PHE A 96 1.57 2.58 16.45
N ASP A 97 2.03 3.65 17.11
CA ASP A 97 1.27 4.88 17.18
C ASP A 97 1.10 5.51 15.79
N LYS A 98 0.10 6.40 15.64
CA LYS A 98 -0.27 6.97 14.33
C LYS A 98 0.90 7.69 13.65
N ASP A 99 1.77 8.35 14.41
CA ASP A 99 2.87 9.13 13.84
C ASP A 99 3.99 8.21 13.35
N ALA A 100 4.33 7.15 14.11
CA ALA A 100 5.27 6.11 13.69
C ALA A 100 4.75 5.34 12.48
N GLN A 101 3.48 4.93 12.49
CA GLN A 101 2.82 4.25 11.37
C GLN A 101 2.86 5.12 10.11
N ARG A 102 2.46 6.38 10.22
CA ARG A 102 2.49 7.33 9.10
C ARG A 102 3.90 7.52 8.56
N ALA A 103 4.89 7.72 9.44
CA ALA A 103 6.27 7.90 9.04
C ALA A 103 6.81 6.69 8.26
N ILE A 104 6.56 5.47 8.75
CA ILE A 104 6.98 4.24 8.08
C ILE A 104 6.30 4.12 6.71
N ILE A 105 4.98 4.25 6.64
CA ILE A 105 4.22 4.05 5.40
C ILE A 105 4.58 5.11 4.35
N GLN A 106 4.66 6.38 4.72
CA GLN A 106 4.99 7.46 3.78
C GLN A 106 6.40 7.30 3.22
N ASN A 107 7.38 7.03 4.08
CA ASN A 107 8.78 6.88 3.64
C ASN A 107 8.98 5.58 2.86
N PHE A 108 8.31 4.49 3.24
CA PHE A 108 8.30 3.26 2.47
C PHE A 108 7.72 3.49 1.06
N ASN A 109 6.53 4.08 0.96
CA ASN A 109 5.90 4.37 -0.32
C ASN A 109 6.76 5.32 -1.18
N LEU A 110 7.35 6.36 -0.58
CA LEU A 110 8.25 7.26 -1.28
C LEU A 110 9.48 6.51 -1.82
N SER A 111 10.10 5.66 -1.00
CA SER A 111 11.25 4.85 -1.40
C SER A 111 10.90 3.93 -2.57
N MET A 112 9.76 3.22 -2.47
CA MET A 112 9.29 2.33 -3.53
C MET A 112 8.94 3.09 -4.82
N LEU A 113 8.32 4.27 -4.71
CA LEU A 113 8.00 5.11 -5.85
C LEU A 113 9.27 5.61 -6.55
N LEU A 114 10.29 6.04 -5.80
CA LEU A 114 11.57 6.48 -6.36
C LEU A 114 12.28 5.34 -7.10
N VAL A 115 12.28 4.14 -6.53
CA VAL A 115 12.88 2.96 -7.18
C VAL A 115 12.13 2.59 -8.45
N THR A 116 10.81 2.55 -8.40
CA THR A 116 9.96 2.26 -9.56
C THR A 116 10.15 3.31 -10.66
N MET A 117 10.15 4.60 -10.29
CA MET A 117 10.39 5.68 -11.24
C MET A 117 11.80 5.60 -11.83
N GLY A 118 12.81 5.34 -11.01
CA GLY A 118 14.19 5.14 -11.48
C GLY A 118 14.29 3.98 -12.48
N THR A 119 13.60 2.87 -12.20
CA THR A 119 13.53 1.71 -13.11
C THR A 119 12.85 2.08 -14.42
N TYR A 120 11.75 2.82 -14.40
CA TYR A 120 11.03 3.25 -15.60
C TYR A 120 11.82 4.24 -16.45
N LEU A 121 12.59 5.12 -15.82
CA LEU A 121 13.51 6.02 -16.53
C LEU A 121 14.65 5.23 -17.19
N ALA A 122 15.26 4.31 -16.46
CA ALA A 122 16.37 3.48 -16.95
C ALA A 122 15.93 2.52 -18.08
N SER A 123 14.70 2.00 -18.03
CA SER A 123 14.14 1.14 -19.07
C SER A 123 13.53 1.88 -20.27
N GLY A 124 13.53 3.24 -20.26
CA GLY A 124 12.99 4.05 -21.35
C GLY A 124 11.45 4.02 -21.44
N ILE A 125 10.74 3.49 -20.45
CA ILE A 125 9.28 3.47 -20.40
C ILE A 125 8.76 4.92 -20.26
N VAL A 126 9.44 5.74 -19.44
CA VAL A 126 9.11 7.15 -19.29
C VAL A 126 9.79 7.96 -20.39
N THR A 127 8.99 8.51 -21.28
CA THR A 127 9.45 9.33 -22.40
C THR A 127 9.17 10.82 -22.15
N ARG A 128 9.90 11.68 -22.87
CA ARG A 128 9.67 13.14 -22.82
C ARG A 128 8.24 13.53 -23.21
N ALA A 129 7.58 12.75 -24.07
CA ALA A 129 6.19 12.98 -24.47
C ALA A 129 5.20 12.86 -23.31
N MET A 130 5.56 12.17 -22.21
CA MET A 130 4.71 12.01 -21.02
C MET A 130 4.83 13.19 -20.04
N LEU A 131 5.82 14.09 -20.19
CA LEU A 131 6.03 15.21 -19.27
C LEU A 131 4.82 16.13 -19.10
N PRO A 132 4.08 16.54 -20.16
CA PRO A 132 2.87 17.35 -19.97
C PRO A 132 1.80 16.64 -19.14
N MET A 133 1.63 15.33 -19.33
CA MET A 133 0.68 14.52 -18.59
C MET A 133 1.07 14.43 -17.10
N PHE A 134 2.36 14.26 -16.80
CA PHE A 134 2.86 14.30 -15.42
C PHE A 134 2.62 15.66 -14.76
N ALA A 135 2.80 16.77 -15.49
CA ALA A 135 2.55 18.10 -14.97
C ALA A 135 1.06 18.30 -14.60
N ILE A 136 0.14 17.84 -15.47
CA ILE A 136 -1.30 17.89 -15.21
C ILE A 136 -1.67 17.06 -13.99
N VAL A 137 -1.17 15.83 -13.91
CA VAL A 137 -1.42 14.92 -12.78
C VAL A 137 -0.85 15.50 -11.48
N ALA A 138 0.37 16.05 -11.51
CA ALA A 138 0.98 16.67 -10.34
C ALA A 138 0.16 17.86 -9.83
N ALA A 139 -0.31 18.74 -10.72
CA ALA A 139 -1.16 19.87 -10.37
C ALA A 139 -2.51 19.39 -9.78
N ALA A 140 -3.14 18.38 -10.38
CA ALA A 140 -4.41 17.82 -9.92
C ALA A 140 -4.28 17.15 -8.54
N MET A 141 -3.12 16.53 -8.25
CA MET A 141 -2.85 15.88 -6.97
C MET A 141 -2.50 16.87 -5.85
N LEU A 142 -2.06 18.09 -6.18
CA LEU A 142 -1.63 19.06 -5.17
C LEU A 142 -2.78 19.45 -4.22
N VAL A 143 -3.98 19.71 -4.77
CA VAL A 143 -5.15 20.10 -3.98
C VAL A 143 -5.55 19.04 -2.96
N PRO A 144 -5.82 17.78 -3.35
CA PRO A 144 -6.21 16.74 -2.37
C PRO A 144 -5.09 16.44 -1.37
N VAL A 145 -3.82 16.54 -1.75
CA VAL A 145 -2.69 16.33 -0.83
C VAL A 145 -2.64 17.41 0.26
N LEU A 146 -2.79 18.68 -0.12
CA LEU A 146 -2.78 19.80 0.83
C LEU A 146 -4.01 19.77 1.76
N LEU A 147 -5.19 19.44 1.22
CA LEU A 147 -6.41 19.26 2.03
C LEU A 147 -6.27 18.08 3.00
N GLY A 148 -5.75 16.95 2.52
CA GLY A 148 -5.51 15.77 3.35
C GLY A 148 -4.52 16.04 4.49
N ALA A 149 -3.45 16.80 4.23
CA ALA A 149 -2.49 17.18 5.25
C ALA A 149 -3.11 18.08 6.34
N LYS A 150 -3.98 19.02 5.97
CA LYS A 150 -4.71 19.87 6.93
C LYS A 150 -5.69 19.06 7.78
N LEU A 151 -6.45 18.15 7.16
CA LEU A 151 -7.41 17.29 7.85
C LEU A 151 -6.74 16.35 8.85
N TYR A 152 -5.55 15.86 8.54
CA TYR A 152 -4.81 14.93 9.39
C TYR A 152 -4.48 15.52 10.78
N ILE A 153 -4.16 16.81 10.87
CA ILE A 153 -3.70 17.48 12.11
C ILE A 153 -4.76 17.41 13.21
N GLY A 154 -6.04 17.44 12.86
CA GLY A 154 -7.17 17.45 13.82
C GLY A 154 -7.76 16.08 14.15
N ILE A 155 -7.23 14.96 13.60
CA ILE A 155 -7.83 13.64 13.72
C ILE A 155 -7.20 12.84 14.87
N SER A 156 -8.05 12.27 15.75
CA SER A 156 -7.62 11.33 16.79
C SER A 156 -7.16 10.00 16.20
N GLU A 157 -6.33 9.24 16.95
CA GLU A 157 -5.84 7.91 16.52
C GLU A 157 -6.97 6.94 16.15
N ALA A 158 -8.05 6.94 16.94
CA ALA A 158 -9.21 6.09 16.69
C ALA A 158 -9.89 6.46 15.38
N ARG A 159 -10.13 7.75 15.12
CA ARG A 159 -10.73 8.23 13.87
C ARG A 159 -9.82 7.99 12.67
N PHE A 160 -8.51 8.21 12.81
CA PHE A 160 -7.55 7.90 11.76
C PHE A 160 -7.62 6.42 11.37
N ARG A 161 -7.60 5.51 12.36
CA ARG A 161 -7.74 4.06 12.12
C ARG A 161 -9.06 3.73 11.42
N GLN A 162 -10.18 4.31 11.85
CA GLN A 162 -11.48 4.10 11.23
C GLN A 162 -11.50 4.53 9.76
N ILE A 163 -10.94 5.70 9.46
CA ILE A 163 -10.87 6.23 8.09
C ILE A 163 -10.01 5.31 7.21
N VAL A 164 -8.81 4.95 7.66
CA VAL A 164 -7.90 4.09 6.90
C VAL A 164 -8.51 2.73 6.62
N LEU A 165 -9.03 2.06 7.65
CA LEU A 165 -9.63 0.73 7.49
C LEU A 165 -10.94 0.80 6.69
N GLY A 166 -11.73 1.86 6.82
CA GLY A 166 -12.92 2.11 6.02
C GLY A 166 -12.60 2.29 4.54
N LEU A 167 -11.57 3.09 4.22
CA LEU A 167 -11.10 3.27 2.85
C LEU A 167 -10.54 1.98 2.25
N LEU A 168 -9.79 1.20 3.03
CA LEU A 168 -9.29 -0.11 2.60
C LEU A 168 -10.44 -1.08 2.32
N THR A 169 -11.48 -1.09 3.18
CA THR A 169 -12.69 -1.90 2.95
C THR A 169 -13.40 -1.49 1.67
N ALA A 170 -13.61 -0.19 1.47
CA ALA A 170 -14.25 0.35 0.27
C ALA A 170 -13.44 0.00 -0.99
N SER A 171 -12.10 0.09 -0.93
CA SER A 171 -11.21 -0.34 -2.01
C SER A 171 -11.33 -1.85 -2.28
N GLY A 172 -11.43 -2.67 -1.24
CA GLY A 172 -11.67 -4.10 -1.37
C GLY A 172 -12.98 -4.42 -2.08
N VAL A 173 -14.07 -3.73 -1.71
CA VAL A 173 -15.38 -3.86 -2.39
C VAL A 173 -15.28 -3.46 -3.86
N ALA A 174 -14.62 -2.34 -4.17
CA ALA A 174 -14.42 -1.90 -5.55
C ALA A 174 -13.61 -2.91 -6.38
N LEU A 175 -12.57 -3.51 -5.79
CA LEU A 175 -11.79 -4.57 -6.43
C LEU A 175 -12.68 -5.80 -6.75
N LEU A 176 -13.49 -6.26 -5.79
CA LEU A 176 -14.41 -7.39 -5.99
C LEU A 176 -15.45 -7.07 -7.05
N ALA A 177 -16.09 -5.91 -6.99
CA ALA A 177 -17.07 -5.48 -7.96
C ALA A 177 -16.51 -5.40 -9.39
N SER A 178 -15.23 -5.11 -9.54
CA SER A 178 -14.57 -5.04 -10.84
C SER A 178 -14.08 -6.40 -11.37
N ALA A 179 -13.74 -7.34 -10.49
CA ALA A 179 -13.09 -8.60 -10.87
C ALA A 179 -14.04 -9.80 -10.92
N VAL A 180 -14.95 -9.92 -9.93
CA VAL A 180 -15.84 -11.08 -9.80
C VAL A 180 -16.76 -11.27 -11.02
N PRO A 181 -17.42 -10.25 -11.57
CA PRO A 181 -18.26 -10.42 -12.76
C PRO A 181 -17.48 -11.00 -13.95
N ARG A 182 -16.26 -10.49 -14.18
CA ARG A 182 -15.40 -10.97 -15.27
C ARG A 182 -14.93 -12.41 -15.09
N LEU A 183 -14.67 -12.83 -13.85
CA LEU A 183 -14.33 -14.22 -13.55
C LEU A 183 -15.52 -15.14 -13.78
N LEU A 184 -16.72 -14.74 -13.39
CA LEU A 184 -17.94 -15.52 -13.60
C LEU A 184 -18.26 -15.67 -15.09
N GLU A 185 -18.10 -14.62 -15.90
CA GLU A 185 -18.27 -14.66 -17.35
C GLU A 185 -17.26 -15.62 -18.06
N ARG A 186 -16.05 -15.77 -17.49
CA ARG A 186 -15.05 -16.70 -18.03
C ARG A 186 -15.27 -18.15 -17.63
N MET A 187 -16.04 -18.39 -16.59
CA MET A 187 -16.33 -19.73 -16.06
C MET A 187 -17.65 -20.28 -16.56
N ALA A 188 -18.54 -19.42 -17.09
CA ALA A 188 -19.83 -19.77 -17.71
C ALA A 188 -19.65 -20.10 -19.22
#